data_3e63d6acee82a8af1c256ad8de4a9ab4
#
_entry.id   3e63d6acee82a8af1c256ad8de4a9ab4
#
_cell.length_a   1.000
_cell.length_b   1.000
_cell.length_c   1.000
_cell.angle_alpha   90.00
_cell.angle_beta   90.00
_cell.angle_gamma   90.00
#
_symmetry.space_group_name_H-M   'P 1'
#
loop_
_entity.id
_entity.type
_entity.pdbx_description
1 polymer ?
#
loop_
_entity_poly.entity_id
_entity_poly.type
_entity_poly.pdbx_seq_one_letter_code
_entity_poly.pdbx_strand_id
1 'polypeptide(L)'
;MIELKKVYKEYVNDKVVTKVLFDINLKINKGEYIAIMGPSGSGKSTLMHILGLLDTPTKGEYFFNNKKVGKMEDEELSEYRNKKIGFVFQNFNLLPKTSVWDNVYLPLFYSKDKVNIKDVDKSIEEVGLKHRRDYLSNQLSGGEKQRVAIARSLVNNPDIIFADEPTGNLDSKTGLQIVSILKKLNDHGKTIILVTHEKITAEYANRIISMNDGKITKDTEEFKTRKVDKNTQLK
;
A
#
# COMPACT_ATOMS: atom_id res chain seq x y z
N MET A 1 -10.22 -8.72 8.66
CA MET A 1 -9.28 -8.95 7.56
C MET A 1 -7.86 -9.14 8.08
N ILE A 2 -7.30 -8.17 8.79
CA ILE A 2 -5.99 -8.24 9.47
C ILE A 2 -6.18 -8.12 10.97
N GLU A 3 -5.45 -8.92 11.76
CA GLU A 3 -5.42 -8.82 13.20
C GLU A 3 -4.00 -9.07 13.73
N LEU A 4 -3.45 -8.09 14.47
CA LEU A 4 -2.21 -8.17 15.21
C LEU A 4 -2.51 -8.26 16.70
N LYS A 5 -1.87 -9.21 17.41
CA LYS A 5 -1.99 -9.38 18.86
C LYS A 5 -0.62 -9.38 19.50
N LYS A 6 -0.34 -8.35 20.32
CA LYS A 6 0.91 -8.20 21.07
C LYS A 6 2.14 -8.39 20.18
N VAL A 7 2.16 -7.72 19.00
CA VAL A 7 3.23 -7.85 18.04
C VAL A 7 4.41 -6.97 18.43
N TYR A 8 5.60 -7.57 18.38
CA TYR A 8 6.91 -6.93 18.57
C TYR A 8 7.77 -7.17 17.35
N LYS A 9 8.65 -6.23 17.03
CA LYS A 9 9.68 -6.41 16.01
C LYS A 9 11.02 -5.92 16.50
N GLU A 10 12.01 -6.79 16.38
CA GLU A 10 13.41 -6.53 16.67
C GLU A 10 14.24 -6.95 15.44
N TYR A 11 15.25 -6.15 15.10
CA TYR A 11 16.26 -6.51 14.12
C TYR A 11 17.57 -6.81 14.85
N VAL A 12 18.20 -7.91 14.49
CA VAL A 12 19.50 -8.31 15.05
C VAL A 12 20.55 -8.18 13.97
N ASN A 13 21.52 -7.31 14.19
CA ASN A 13 22.67 -7.11 13.30
C ASN A 13 23.94 -7.36 14.13
N ASP A 14 24.58 -8.50 13.89
CA ASP A 14 25.67 -9.02 14.69
C ASP A 14 25.31 -9.10 16.18
N LYS A 15 25.85 -8.19 17.01
CA LYS A 15 25.60 -8.12 18.47
C LYS A 15 24.61 -7.02 18.86
N VAL A 16 24.14 -6.23 17.89
CA VAL A 16 23.24 -5.09 18.15
C VAL A 16 21.80 -5.50 17.92
N VAL A 17 20.97 -5.38 18.95
CA VAL A 17 19.53 -5.61 18.87
C VAL A 17 18.83 -4.26 18.81
N THR A 18 18.17 -3.97 17.68
CA THR A 18 17.36 -2.77 17.49
C THR A 18 15.89 -3.13 17.61
N LYS A 19 15.24 -2.68 18.67
CA LYS A 19 13.81 -2.87 18.90
C LYS A 19 13.05 -1.75 18.19
N VAL A 20 12.08 -2.12 17.35
CA VAL A 20 11.36 -1.18 16.47
C VAL A 20 9.88 -1.12 16.75
N LEU A 21 9.21 -2.25 17.05
CA LEU A 21 7.80 -2.27 17.40
C LEU A 21 7.58 -2.90 18.77
N PHE A 22 6.66 -2.31 19.53
CA PHE A 22 6.37 -2.69 20.90
C PHE A 22 4.87 -2.85 21.13
N ASP A 23 4.43 -4.06 21.45
CA ASP A 23 3.06 -4.40 21.85
C ASP A 23 1.98 -3.85 20.89
N ILE A 24 2.19 -4.05 19.60
CA ILE A 24 1.22 -3.60 18.59
C ILE A 24 -0.01 -4.51 18.64
N ASN A 25 -1.14 -3.89 18.92
CA ASN A 25 -2.48 -4.48 18.85
C ASN A 25 -3.27 -3.69 17.81
N LEU A 26 -3.70 -4.34 16.72
CA LEU A 26 -4.37 -3.66 15.62
C LEU A 26 -5.31 -4.63 14.92
N LYS A 27 -6.53 -4.16 14.65
CA LYS A 27 -7.50 -4.89 13.82
C LYS A 27 -7.92 -4.01 12.66
N ILE A 28 -7.89 -4.56 11.45
CA ILE A 28 -8.29 -3.89 10.20
C ILE A 28 -9.36 -4.74 9.53
N ASN A 29 -10.50 -4.12 9.22
CA ASN A 29 -11.61 -4.77 8.54
C ASN A 29 -11.51 -4.58 7.03
N LYS A 30 -12.22 -5.39 6.27
CA LYS A 30 -12.31 -5.25 4.82
C LYS A 30 -13.03 -3.96 4.45
N GLY A 31 -12.51 -3.24 3.45
CA GLY A 31 -13.08 -2.00 2.96
C GLY A 31 -12.72 -0.75 3.78
N GLU A 32 -11.91 -0.87 4.84
CA GLU A 32 -11.43 0.31 5.56
C GLU A 32 -10.40 1.10 4.73
N TYR A 33 -10.42 2.42 4.88
CA TYR A 33 -9.34 3.31 4.44
C TYR A 33 -8.65 3.88 5.68
N ILE A 34 -7.45 3.42 5.95
CA ILE A 34 -6.68 3.75 7.16
C ILE A 34 -5.44 4.55 6.78
N ALA A 35 -5.15 5.61 7.54
CA ALA A 35 -3.87 6.29 7.48
C ALA A 35 -3.04 5.96 8.73
N ILE A 36 -1.79 5.53 8.53
CA ILE A 36 -0.79 5.34 9.59
C ILE A 36 0.13 6.55 9.56
N MET A 37 0.13 7.32 10.64
CA MET A 37 0.91 8.55 10.78
C MET A 37 1.92 8.48 11.93
N GLY A 38 2.94 9.30 11.85
CA GLY A 38 3.93 9.48 12.91
C GLY A 38 5.24 10.10 12.38
N PRO A 39 6.14 10.53 13.25
CA PRO A 39 7.43 11.09 12.86
C PRO A 39 8.31 10.04 12.16
N SER A 40 9.39 10.50 11.52
CA SER A 40 10.42 9.59 10.98
C SER A 40 10.97 8.70 12.11
N GLY A 41 11.23 7.43 11.83
CA GLY A 41 11.72 6.46 12.83
C GLY A 41 10.67 5.91 13.80
N SER A 42 9.39 6.31 13.72
CA SER A 42 8.34 5.79 14.64
C SER A 42 7.89 4.34 14.36
N GLY A 43 8.47 3.66 13.37
CA GLY A 43 8.15 2.26 13.05
C GLY A 43 7.07 2.05 12.00
N LYS A 44 6.54 3.10 11.34
CA LYS A 44 5.47 3.00 10.33
C LYS A 44 5.76 2.03 9.19
N SER A 45 6.93 2.20 8.55
CA SER A 45 7.33 1.33 7.42
C SER A 45 7.54 -0.11 7.87
N THR A 46 8.10 -0.32 9.07
CA THR A 46 8.22 -1.66 9.66
C THR A 46 6.85 -2.30 9.91
N LEU A 47 5.90 -1.54 10.47
CA LEU A 47 4.53 -2.01 10.66
C LEU A 47 3.89 -2.34 9.31
N MET A 48 4.03 -1.46 8.30
CA MET A 48 3.52 -1.69 6.97
C MET A 48 4.14 -2.94 6.32
N HIS A 49 5.45 -3.17 6.46
CA HIS A 49 6.11 -4.36 5.93
C HIS A 49 5.55 -5.64 6.56
N ILE A 50 5.31 -5.64 7.88
CA ILE A 50 4.69 -6.79 8.56
C ILE A 50 3.26 -6.99 8.04
N LEU A 51 2.43 -5.94 8.03
CA LEU A 51 1.05 -6.00 7.55
C LEU A 51 0.97 -6.49 6.09
N GLY A 52 1.94 -6.08 5.27
CA GLY A 52 2.07 -6.43 3.86
C GLY A 52 2.76 -7.77 3.58
N LEU A 53 3.05 -8.57 4.61
CA LEU A 53 3.75 -9.86 4.50
C LEU A 53 5.14 -9.76 3.83
N LEU A 54 5.80 -8.59 3.92
CA LEU A 54 7.18 -8.37 3.47
C LEU A 54 8.19 -8.70 4.58
N ASP A 55 7.72 -8.72 5.83
CA ASP A 55 8.49 -9.07 7.01
C ASP A 55 7.60 -9.80 8.01
N THR A 56 8.20 -10.47 8.99
CA THR A 56 7.48 -11.22 10.02
C THR A 56 7.71 -10.61 11.41
N PRO A 57 6.73 -10.67 12.32
CA PRO A 57 6.93 -10.24 13.68
C PRO A 57 7.94 -11.13 14.42
N THR A 58 8.74 -10.54 15.32
CA THR A 58 9.64 -11.30 16.19
C THR A 58 8.88 -12.03 17.30
N LYS A 59 7.80 -11.40 17.81
CA LYS A 59 6.91 -11.98 18.83
C LYS A 59 5.47 -11.51 18.58
N GLY A 60 4.51 -12.22 19.18
CA GLY A 60 3.09 -11.96 19.03
C GLY A 60 2.45 -12.78 17.93
N GLU A 61 1.23 -12.42 17.57
CA GLU A 61 0.46 -13.16 16.58
C GLU A 61 -0.04 -12.22 15.48
N TYR A 62 0.07 -12.68 14.23
CA TYR A 62 -0.49 -12.01 13.07
C TYR A 62 -1.41 -12.96 12.32
N PHE A 63 -2.66 -12.50 12.11
CA PHE A 63 -3.67 -13.19 11.32
C PHE A 63 -4.04 -12.37 10.10
N PHE A 64 -4.01 -12.99 8.93
CA PHE A 64 -4.48 -12.43 7.67
C PHE A 64 -5.62 -13.32 7.13
N ASN A 65 -6.83 -12.76 6.99
CA ASN A 65 -8.06 -13.50 6.64
C ASN A 65 -8.26 -14.77 7.50
N ASN A 66 -8.10 -14.63 8.81
CA ASN A 66 -8.20 -15.69 9.82
C ASN A 66 -7.12 -16.80 9.74
N LYS A 67 -6.15 -16.69 8.83
CA LYS A 67 -4.99 -17.57 8.79
C LYS A 67 -3.84 -16.96 9.60
N LYS A 68 -3.18 -17.78 10.42
CA LYS A 68 -2.02 -17.35 11.22
C LYS A 68 -0.78 -17.28 10.33
N VAL A 69 -0.29 -16.07 10.07
CA VAL A 69 0.84 -15.77 9.17
C VAL A 69 2.13 -16.48 9.61
N GLY A 70 2.44 -16.50 10.90
CA GLY A 70 3.65 -17.15 11.42
C GLY A 70 3.70 -18.69 11.28
N LYS A 71 2.69 -19.30 10.65
CA LYS A 71 2.67 -20.73 10.30
C LYS A 71 2.75 -20.97 8.79
N MET A 72 2.83 -19.91 8.00
CA MET A 72 2.94 -19.99 6.53
C MET A 72 4.41 -20.13 6.14
N GLU A 73 4.68 -20.98 5.16
CA GLU A 73 5.98 -21.08 4.51
C GLU A 73 6.23 -19.88 3.57
N ASP A 74 7.49 -19.59 3.26
CA ASP A 74 7.87 -18.44 2.43
C ASP A 74 7.18 -18.45 1.06
N GLU A 75 7.00 -19.62 0.46
CA GLU A 75 6.29 -19.78 -0.81
C GLU A 75 4.82 -19.41 -0.68
N GLU A 76 4.14 -19.84 0.39
CA GLU A 76 2.74 -19.49 0.67
C GLU A 76 2.60 -17.99 0.92
N LEU A 77 3.52 -17.38 1.68
CA LEU A 77 3.55 -15.93 1.92
C LEU A 77 3.72 -15.16 0.61
N SER A 78 4.60 -15.62 -0.28
CA SER A 78 4.84 -14.99 -1.58
C SER A 78 3.61 -15.05 -2.48
N GLU A 79 2.94 -16.20 -2.54
CA GLU A 79 1.69 -16.37 -3.29
C GLU A 79 0.57 -15.47 -2.73
N TYR A 80 0.44 -15.41 -1.40
CA TYR A 80 -0.53 -14.54 -0.73
C TYR A 80 -0.28 -13.06 -1.03
N ARG A 81 0.99 -12.62 -1.00
CA ARG A 81 1.36 -11.23 -1.39
C ARG A 81 0.95 -10.95 -2.82
N ASN A 82 1.34 -11.82 -3.75
CA ASN A 82 1.06 -11.62 -5.17
C ASN A 82 -0.45 -11.51 -5.45
N LYS A 83 -1.25 -12.37 -4.79
CA LYS A 83 -2.69 -12.48 -5.07
C LYS A 83 -3.55 -11.49 -4.29
N LYS A 84 -3.17 -11.14 -3.05
CA LYS A 84 -4.03 -10.43 -2.10
C LYS A 84 -3.61 -9.01 -1.80
N ILE A 85 -2.37 -8.64 -2.14
CA ILE A 85 -1.76 -7.40 -1.72
C ILE A 85 -1.21 -6.63 -2.93
N GLY A 86 -1.58 -5.36 -3.03
CA GLY A 86 -0.96 -4.39 -3.93
C GLY A 86 -0.07 -3.43 -3.15
N PHE A 87 1.09 -3.06 -3.71
CA PHE A 87 1.99 -2.07 -3.12
C PHE A 87 2.17 -0.88 -4.04
N VAL A 88 2.13 0.32 -3.44
CA VAL A 88 2.42 1.61 -4.07
C VAL A 88 3.47 2.30 -3.21
N PHE A 89 4.66 2.54 -3.75
CA PHE A 89 5.79 3.14 -3.03
C PHE A 89 6.04 4.58 -3.45
N GLN A 90 6.68 5.36 -2.59
CA GLN A 90 7.08 6.75 -2.84
C GLN A 90 7.99 6.88 -4.07
N ASN A 91 8.92 5.94 -4.28
CA ASN A 91 9.89 5.94 -5.38
C ASN A 91 9.39 5.19 -6.63
N PHE A 92 8.07 4.95 -6.74
CA PHE A 92 7.40 4.26 -7.85
C PHE A 92 7.88 2.81 -8.07
N ASN A 93 9.17 2.52 -7.95
CA ASN A 93 9.81 1.22 -8.16
C ASN A 93 9.42 0.59 -9.51
N LEU A 94 9.40 1.40 -10.56
CA LEU A 94 9.17 0.94 -11.92
C LEU A 94 10.47 0.42 -12.53
N LEU A 95 10.35 -0.61 -13.36
CA LEU A 95 11.47 -1.06 -14.17
C LEU A 95 11.82 0.03 -15.20
N PRO A 96 13.07 0.49 -15.23
CA PRO A 96 13.50 1.49 -16.21
C PRO A 96 13.54 0.88 -17.61
N LYS A 97 13.31 1.70 -18.65
CA LYS A 97 13.35 1.30 -20.06
C LYS A 97 12.38 0.18 -20.46
N THR A 98 11.35 -0.06 -19.65
CA THR A 98 10.23 -0.95 -19.97
C THR A 98 8.96 -0.13 -20.14
N SER A 99 8.00 -0.64 -20.90
CA SER A 99 6.76 0.06 -21.17
C SER A 99 5.87 0.14 -19.92
N VAL A 100 4.85 1.00 -19.97
CA VAL A 100 3.78 1.04 -18.94
C VAL A 100 3.14 -0.34 -18.87
N TRP A 101 2.82 -0.94 -20.03
CA TRP A 101 2.18 -2.23 -20.09
C TRP A 101 3.02 -3.33 -19.43
N ASP A 102 4.32 -3.41 -19.72
CA ASP A 102 5.23 -4.41 -19.12
C ASP A 102 5.36 -4.23 -17.61
N ASN A 103 5.44 -2.99 -17.12
CA ASN A 103 5.49 -2.72 -15.69
C ASN A 103 4.21 -3.19 -14.97
N VAL A 104 3.04 -2.99 -15.58
CA VAL A 104 1.76 -3.41 -15.01
C VAL A 104 1.58 -4.92 -15.13
N TYR A 105 2.08 -5.55 -16.19
CA TYR A 105 2.03 -7.00 -16.39
C TYR A 105 2.90 -7.79 -15.40
N LEU A 106 3.97 -7.19 -14.87
CA LEU A 106 4.99 -7.87 -14.06
C LEU A 106 4.42 -8.74 -12.91
N PRO A 107 3.43 -8.31 -12.10
CA PRO A 107 2.87 -9.17 -11.04
C PRO A 107 2.15 -10.41 -11.58
N LEU A 108 1.58 -10.33 -12.79
CA LEU A 108 0.91 -11.46 -13.43
C LEU A 108 1.91 -12.53 -13.89
N PHE A 109 3.12 -12.11 -14.27
CA PHE A 109 4.20 -13.05 -14.64
C PHE A 109 4.56 -14.01 -13.51
N TYR A 110 4.44 -13.56 -12.25
CA TYR A 110 4.69 -14.37 -11.05
C TYR A 110 3.44 -15.04 -10.49
N SER A 111 2.29 -14.89 -11.13
CA SER A 111 1.04 -15.51 -10.68
C SER A 111 1.02 -17.00 -11.02
N LYS A 112 0.61 -17.82 -10.05
CA LYS A 112 0.32 -19.25 -10.29
C LYS A 112 -1.08 -19.47 -10.86
N ASP A 113 -1.95 -18.46 -10.80
CA ASP A 113 -3.31 -18.51 -11.33
C ASP A 113 -3.31 -18.30 -12.85
N LYS A 114 -4.43 -18.69 -13.49
CA LYS A 114 -4.64 -18.40 -14.92
C LYS A 114 -4.71 -16.89 -15.14
N VAL A 115 -3.73 -16.36 -15.86
CA VAL A 115 -3.58 -14.94 -16.18
C VAL A 115 -4.53 -14.52 -17.29
N ASN A 116 -5.26 -13.42 -17.09
CA ASN A 116 -5.99 -12.75 -18.13
C ASN A 116 -5.27 -11.45 -18.52
N ILE A 117 -4.61 -11.45 -19.67
CA ILE A 117 -3.83 -10.30 -20.19
C ILE A 117 -4.70 -9.02 -20.31
N LYS A 118 -6.01 -9.14 -20.50
CA LYS A 118 -6.92 -7.98 -20.57
C LYS A 118 -6.99 -7.21 -19.24
N ASP A 119 -6.63 -7.83 -18.12
CA ASP A 119 -6.61 -7.17 -16.82
C ASP A 119 -5.50 -6.11 -16.74
N VAL A 120 -4.42 -6.24 -17.53
CA VAL A 120 -3.38 -5.22 -17.67
C VAL A 120 -3.96 -3.94 -18.27
N ASP A 121 -4.61 -4.04 -19.42
CA ASP A 121 -5.18 -2.89 -20.11
C ASP A 121 -6.30 -2.23 -19.27
N LYS A 122 -7.11 -3.04 -18.58
CA LYS A 122 -8.13 -2.56 -17.65
C LYS A 122 -7.51 -1.76 -16.49
N SER A 123 -6.44 -2.27 -15.88
CA SER A 123 -5.75 -1.58 -14.77
C SER A 123 -5.11 -0.26 -15.22
N ILE A 124 -4.54 -0.22 -16.44
CA ILE A 124 -3.99 1.00 -17.03
C ILE A 124 -5.10 2.02 -17.31
N GLU A 125 -6.25 1.58 -17.81
CA GLU A 125 -7.40 2.45 -18.08
C GLU A 125 -8.02 3.01 -16.79
N GLU A 126 -8.07 2.22 -15.71
CA GLU A 126 -8.59 2.61 -14.40
C GLU A 126 -7.83 3.80 -13.78
N VAL A 127 -6.54 3.94 -14.08
CA VAL A 127 -5.71 5.07 -13.64
C VAL A 127 -5.57 6.17 -14.70
N GLY A 128 -6.33 6.10 -15.81
CA GLY A 128 -6.37 7.13 -16.87
C GLY A 128 -5.11 7.17 -17.75
N LEU A 129 -4.39 6.05 -17.92
CA LEU A 129 -3.13 5.99 -18.69
C LEU A 129 -3.23 5.20 -20.00
N LYS A 130 -4.44 4.94 -20.53
CA LYS A 130 -4.63 4.19 -21.79
C LYS A 130 -3.79 4.75 -22.94
N HIS A 131 -3.70 6.08 -23.06
CA HIS A 131 -2.92 6.79 -24.07
C HIS A 131 -1.40 6.70 -23.90
N ARG A 132 -0.93 6.20 -22.75
CA ARG A 132 0.49 6.02 -22.40
C ARG A 132 0.93 4.55 -22.35
N ARG A 133 0.05 3.63 -22.72
CA ARG A 133 0.23 2.18 -22.60
C ARG A 133 1.62 1.67 -23.06
N ASP A 134 2.07 2.16 -24.21
CA ASP A 134 3.30 1.70 -24.86
C ASP A 134 4.50 2.64 -24.61
N TYR A 135 4.31 3.70 -23.80
CA TYR A 135 5.39 4.61 -23.41
C TYR A 135 6.36 3.93 -22.44
N LEU A 136 7.64 4.24 -22.56
CA LEU A 136 8.64 3.79 -21.61
C LEU A 136 8.53 4.55 -20.29
N SER A 137 8.85 3.89 -19.18
CA SER A 137 8.73 4.47 -17.84
C SER A 137 9.55 5.75 -17.63
N ASN A 138 10.67 5.90 -18.35
CA ASN A 138 11.52 7.09 -18.32
C ASN A 138 10.94 8.29 -19.09
N GLN A 139 9.93 8.09 -19.92
CA GLN A 139 9.23 9.13 -20.68
C GLN A 139 8.04 9.74 -19.91
N LEU A 140 7.77 9.26 -18.71
CA LEU A 140 6.63 9.64 -17.89
C LEU A 140 6.99 10.71 -16.85
N SER A 141 6.04 11.61 -16.58
CA SER A 141 6.09 12.50 -15.42
C SER A 141 6.00 11.73 -14.10
N GLY A 142 6.35 12.35 -12.98
CA GLY A 142 6.24 11.74 -11.65
C GLY A 142 4.83 11.23 -11.34
N GLY A 143 3.80 12.03 -11.64
CA GLY A 143 2.42 11.64 -11.44
C GLY A 143 1.96 10.49 -12.34
N GLU A 144 2.42 10.43 -13.60
CA GLU A 144 2.16 9.30 -14.49
C GLU A 144 2.85 8.04 -13.97
N LYS A 145 4.11 8.12 -13.51
CA LYS A 145 4.84 7.00 -12.88
C LYS A 145 4.09 6.46 -11.66
N GLN A 146 3.56 7.34 -10.82
CA GLN A 146 2.78 6.92 -9.66
C GLN A 146 1.48 6.24 -10.05
N ARG A 147 0.79 6.73 -11.08
CA ARG A 147 -0.39 6.05 -11.62
C ARG A 147 -0.05 4.68 -12.22
N VAL A 148 1.11 4.52 -12.87
CA VAL A 148 1.58 3.18 -13.31
C VAL A 148 1.81 2.26 -12.13
N ALA A 149 2.43 2.75 -11.04
CA ALA A 149 2.63 1.97 -9.81
C ALA A 149 1.29 1.53 -9.20
N ILE A 150 0.27 2.40 -9.23
CA ILE A 150 -1.09 2.04 -8.79
C ILE A 150 -1.69 0.99 -9.73
N ALA A 151 -1.64 1.16 -11.06
CA ALA A 151 -2.15 0.18 -12.02
C ALA A 151 -1.49 -1.19 -11.82
N ARG A 152 -0.16 -1.21 -11.62
CA ARG A 152 0.60 -2.43 -11.29
C ARG A 152 0.10 -3.08 -10.00
N SER A 153 -0.23 -2.29 -8.99
CA SER A 153 -0.76 -2.81 -7.73
C SER A 153 -2.16 -3.43 -7.87
N LEU A 154 -2.92 -3.06 -8.90
CA LEU A 154 -4.31 -3.48 -9.12
C LEU A 154 -4.45 -4.74 -9.97
N VAL A 155 -3.47 -5.07 -10.80
CA VAL A 155 -3.58 -6.04 -11.89
C VAL A 155 -4.02 -7.45 -11.45
N ASN A 156 -3.63 -7.88 -10.25
CA ASN A 156 -4.06 -9.14 -9.63
C ASN A 156 -5.37 -9.00 -8.85
N ASN A 157 -6.09 -7.87 -8.98
CA ASN A 157 -7.32 -7.59 -8.24
C ASN A 157 -7.20 -7.81 -6.72
N PRO A 158 -6.22 -7.19 -6.04
CA PRO A 158 -5.93 -7.44 -4.63
C PRO A 158 -7.09 -7.05 -3.71
N ASP A 159 -7.13 -7.65 -2.50
CA ASP A 159 -8.09 -7.29 -1.45
C ASP A 159 -7.67 -6.01 -0.71
N ILE A 160 -6.35 -5.73 -0.66
CA ILE A 160 -5.76 -4.63 0.10
C ILE A 160 -4.62 -3.97 -0.69
N ILE A 161 -4.54 -2.65 -0.58
CA ILE A 161 -3.48 -1.83 -1.17
C ILE A 161 -2.74 -1.09 -0.06
N PHE A 162 -1.43 -1.28 0.01
CA PHE A 162 -0.52 -0.51 0.84
C PHE A 162 0.08 0.62 0.01
N ALA A 163 -0.01 1.85 0.51
CA ALA A 163 0.55 3.03 -0.12
C ALA A 163 1.51 3.73 0.85
N ASP A 164 2.82 3.62 0.58
CA ASP A 164 3.87 4.23 1.39
C ASP A 164 4.27 5.57 0.78
N GLU A 165 3.93 6.66 1.48
CA GLU A 165 4.19 8.05 1.08
C GLU A 165 3.87 8.32 -0.42
N PRO A 166 2.67 7.94 -0.92
CA PRO A 166 2.39 7.91 -2.36
C PRO A 166 2.39 9.28 -3.02
N THR A 167 2.41 10.36 -2.24
CA THR A 167 2.43 11.77 -2.68
C THR A 167 3.76 12.46 -2.47
N GLY A 168 4.70 11.85 -1.74
CA GLY A 168 5.90 12.50 -1.22
C GLY A 168 6.87 13.05 -2.29
N ASN A 169 6.82 12.54 -3.53
CA ASN A 169 7.65 13.00 -4.65
C ASN A 169 6.85 13.78 -5.71
N LEU A 170 5.65 14.29 -5.36
CA LEU A 170 4.72 14.92 -6.28
C LEU A 170 4.37 16.35 -5.83
N ASP A 171 4.03 17.19 -6.79
CA ASP A 171 3.40 18.48 -6.47
C ASP A 171 1.99 18.27 -5.89
N SER A 172 1.49 19.27 -5.18
CA SER A 172 0.22 19.19 -4.45
C SER A 172 -0.98 18.84 -5.33
N LYS A 173 -1.03 19.34 -6.57
CA LYS A 173 -2.13 19.07 -7.51
C LYS A 173 -2.09 17.61 -7.96
N THR A 174 -0.92 17.13 -8.33
CA THR A 174 -0.70 15.74 -8.72
C THR A 174 -0.93 14.78 -7.54
N GLY A 175 -0.45 15.15 -6.34
CA GLY A 175 -0.69 14.40 -5.11
C GLY A 175 -2.18 14.20 -4.82
N LEU A 176 -3.00 15.26 -4.98
CA LEU A 176 -4.46 15.18 -4.85
C LEU A 176 -5.09 14.19 -5.85
N GLN A 177 -4.58 14.11 -7.08
CA GLN A 177 -5.07 13.12 -8.06
C GLN A 177 -4.78 11.69 -7.59
N ILE A 178 -3.59 11.42 -7.03
CA ILE A 178 -3.24 10.11 -6.50
C ILE A 178 -4.16 9.73 -5.33
N VAL A 179 -4.36 10.63 -4.38
CA VAL A 179 -5.29 10.41 -3.25
C VAL A 179 -6.72 10.16 -3.74
N SER A 180 -7.16 10.90 -4.78
CA SER A 180 -8.48 10.69 -5.42
C SER A 180 -8.62 9.29 -6.00
N ILE A 181 -7.58 8.75 -6.65
CA ILE A 181 -7.59 7.37 -7.18
C ILE A 181 -7.72 6.39 -6.01
N LEU A 182 -6.90 6.52 -4.97
CA LEU A 182 -6.95 5.63 -3.80
C LEU A 182 -8.33 5.68 -3.11
N LYS A 183 -8.92 6.87 -2.97
CA LYS A 183 -10.26 7.03 -2.42
C LYS A 183 -11.32 6.35 -3.28
N LYS A 184 -11.25 6.54 -4.60
CA LYS A 184 -12.16 5.87 -5.55
C LYS A 184 -12.05 4.34 -5.45
N LEU A 185 -10.83 3.80 -5.34
CA LEU A 185 -10.62 2.36 -5.15
C LEU A 185 -11.23 1.86 -3.84
N ASN A 186 -11.11 2.64 -2.76
CA ASN A 186 -11.75 2.32 -1.49
C ASN A 186 -13.29 2.34 -1.60
N ASP A 187 -13.85 3.34 -2.28
CA ASP A 187 -15.31 3.45 -2.52
C ASP A 187 -15.84 2.25 -3.35
N HIS A 188 -14.98 1.58 -4.12
CA HIS A 188 -15.26 0.32 -4.80
C HIS A 188 -14.95 -0.93 -3.95
N GLY A 189 -14.75 -0.77 -2.65
CA GLY A 189 -14.60 -1.86 -1.68
C GLY A 189 -13.19 -2.37 -1.45
N LYS A 190 -12.14 -1.73 -2.02
CA LYS A 190 -10.76 -2.06 -1.69
C LYS A 190 -10.40 -1.55 -0.29
N THR A 191 -9.63 -2.34 0.45
CA THR A 191 -9.02 -1.89 1.71
C THR A 191 -7.76 -1.10 1.37
N ILE A 192 -7.60 0.09 1.94
CA ILE A 192 -6.43 0.95 1.70
C ILE A 192 -5.71 1.19 3.03
N ILE A 193 -4.41 0.95 3.06
CA ILE A 193 -3.53 1.34 4.15
C ILE A 193 -2.51 2.34 3.60
N LEU A 194 -2.69 3.59 3.99
CA LEU A 194 -1.83 4.71 3.64
C LEU A 194 -0.84 4.95 4.76
N VAL A 195 0.45 4.96 4.47
CA VAL A 195 1.48 5.46 5.37
C VAL A 195 1.87 6.86 4.90
N THR A 196 1.78 7.84 5.78
CA THR A 196 2.16 9.22 5.46
C THR A 196 2.49 10.03 6.71
N HIS A 197 3.35 11.04 6.56
CA HIS A 197 3.55 12.09 7.56
C HIS A 197 2.73 13.36 7.26
N GLU A 198 2.09 13.43 6.09
CA GLU A 198 1.28 14.57 5.66
C GLU A 198 -0.13 14.48 6.23
N LYS A 199 -0.47 15.41 7.14
CA LYS A 199 -1.80 15.47 7.74
C LYS A 199 -2.93 15.61 6.71
N ILE A 200 -2.71 16.45 5.68
CA ILE A 200 -3.72 16.68 4.63
C ILE A 200 -4.04 15.39 3.88
N THR A 201 -3.03 14.61 3.54
CA THR A 201 -3.16 13.32 2.84
C THR A 201 -3.86 12.29 3.73
N ALA A 202 -3.54 12.25 5.03
CA ALA A 202 -4.17 11.35 5.99
C ALA A 202 -5.66 11.64 6.23
N GLU A 203 -6.08 12.90 6.12
CA GLU A 203 -7.49 13.31 6.31
C GLU A 203 -8.46 12.75 5.26
N TYR A 204 -7.98 12.14 4.18
CA TYR A 204 -8.81 11.42 3.21
C TYR A 204 -9.16 9.99 3.66
N ALA A 205 -8.44 9.43 4.63
CA ALA A 205 -8.76 8.15 5.23
C ALA A 205 -9.99 8.26 6.15
N ASN A 206 -10.57 7.13 6.52
CA ASN A 206 -11.72 7.07 7.44
C ASN A 206 -11.27 6.84 8.89
N ARG A 207 -10.01 6.43 9.10
CA ARG A 207 -9.41 6.11 10.38
C ARG A 207 -7.94 6.51 10.36
N ILE A 208 -7.47 7.13 11.43
CA ILE A 208 -6.08 7.55 11.57
C ILE A 208 -5.45 6.85 12.75
N ILE A 209 -4.37 6.12 12.50
CA ILE A 209 -3.54 5.46 13.50
C ILE A 209 -2.26 6.29 13.66
N SER A 210 -2.04 6.83 14.85
CA SER A 210 -0.83 7.58 15.17
C SER A 210 0.18 6.66 15.84
N MET A 211 1.42 6.70 15.33
CA MET A 211 2.55 5.95 15.90
C MET A 211 3.61 6.87 16.45
N ASN A 212 4.18 6.51 17.59
CA ASN A 212 5.38 7.13 18.15
C ASN A 212 6.23 6.06 18.84
N ASP A 213 7.56 6.11 18.65
CA ASP A 213 8.52 5.22 19.30
C ASP A 213 8.11 3.74 19.27
N GLY A 214 7.68 3.28 18.11
CA GLY A 214 7.30 1.88 17.87
C GLY A 214 5.97 1.43 18.49
N LYS A 215 5.14 2.35 18.97
CA LYS A 215 3.84 2.07 19.58
C LYS A 215 2.71 2.79 18.86
N ILE A 216 1.51 2.22 18.88
CA ILE A 216 0.29 2.94 18.52
C ILE A 216 -0.09 3.81 19.73
N THR A 217 -0.09 5.13 19.53
CA THR A 217 -0.42 6.10 20.59
C THR A 217 -1.85 6.58 20.49
N LYS A 218 -2.45 6.56 19.30
CA LYS A 218 -3.83 6.95 19.08
C LYS A 218 -4.40 6.17 17.89
N ASP A 219 -5.67 5.79 18.01
CA ASP A 219 -6.47 5.17 16.96
C ASP A 219 -7.81 5.91 16.90
N THR A 220 -8.09 6.61 15.82
CA THR A 220 -9.20 7.58 15.76
C THR A 220 -10.02 7.35 14.50
N GLU A 221 -11.30 7.04 14.69
CA GLU A 221 -12.30 6.95 13.63
C GLU A 221 -13.19 8.22 13.58
N GLU A 222 -13.22 8.99 14.68
CA GLU A 222 -14.05 10.18 14.81
C GLU A 222 -13.28 11.45 14.41
N PHE A 223 -13.27 11.76 13.11
CA PHE A 223 -12.82 13.06 12.60
C PHE A 223 -13.52 13.37 11.27
N LYS A 224 -13.51 14.67 10.90
CA LYS A 224 -14.10 15.11 9.65
C LYS A 224 -13.23 14.67 8.46
N THR A 225 -13.63 13.59 7.82
CA THR A 225 -12.95 13.11 6.60
C THR A 225 -13.01 14.17 5.51
N ARG A 226 -11.87 14.44 4.88
CA ARG A 226 -11.78 15.37 3.74
C ARG A 226 -12.44 14.71 2.51
N LYS A 227 -13.32 15.44 1.86
CA LYS A 227 -13.95 14.97 0.62
C LYS A 227 -13.05 15.28 -0.57
N VAL A 228 -12.93 14.33 -1.48
CA VAL A 228 -12.32 14.57 -2.79
C VAL A 228 -13.25 15.47 -3.60
N ASP A 229 -12.72 16.56 -4.15
CA ASP A 229 -13.50 17.43 -5.04
C ASP A 229 -13.85 16.65 -6.30
N LYS A 230 -15.15 16.62 -6.65
CA LYS A 230 -15.67 15.94 -7.86
C LYS A 230 -15.09 16.50 -9.16
N ASN A 231 -14.52 17.72 -9.11
CA ASN A 231 -13.90 18.40 -10.25
C ASN A 231 -12.43 17.98 -10.48
N THR A 232 -11.84 17.13 -9.66
CA THR A 232 -10.49 16.60 -9.88
C THR A 232 -10.55 15.55 -10.99
N GLN A 233 -10.69 15.99 -12.25
CA GLN A 233 -10.66 15.11 -13.41
C GLN A 233 -9.22 14.61 -13.62
N LEU A 234 -9.11 13.30 -13.80
CA LEU A 234 -7.89 12.66 -14.32
C LEU A 234 -7.75 13.09 -15.79
N LYS A 235 -6.86 14.04 -16.05
CA LYS A 235 -6.43 14.38 -17.41
C LYS A 235 -5.19 13.60 -17.77
#